data_75d56ce3e37273e8e0af73386d8cee89
#
_entry.id   75d56ce3e37273e8e0af73386d8cee89
#
_cell.length_a   1.000
_cell.length_b   1.000
_cell.length_c   1.000
_cell.angle_alpha   90.00
_cell.angle_beta   90.00
_cell.angle_gamma   90.00
#
_symmetry.space_group_name_H-M   'P 1'
#
loop_
_entity.id
_entity.type
_entity.pdbx_description
1 polymer ?
#
loop_
_entity_poly.entity_id
_entity_poly.type
_entity_poly.pdbx_seq_one_letter_code
_entity_poly.pdbx_strand_id
1 'polypeptide(L)'
;MPDSVLSDTPLWQPDADDISASRLHEFQKLAESKAGRVFVDYPDLHRWSWEHNEEFWPLLCEYADVKVSSWGDRVVADPDKMPGARWFPDAKMNFAENLLRRRDDAVAIIFRGEDQVRQELTFGQLYDAVSQVAQGLRDEGVTVGDRVAGFMPNIPEAIIAMLATTSIGAVWSSCSPDFGVKGVMDRFGQIEPKVLFTANGYYYNGKPHDSLARIEEITSQMKGLKRIVVVPYTEKNPGLNGLKQGTLWGHFVSKYGQKGINFEQLPFNHPVYIMYSSGTTGLPKCIVHGAGGSLLKHLSEHQLHCNVRPLT
;
A
#
# COMPACT_ATOMS: atom_id res chain seq x y z
N MET A 1 33.14 12.70 37.92
CA MET A 1 31.88 11.95 37.72
C MET A 1 32.28 10.54 37.29
N PRO A 2 31.84 9.48 37.95
CA PRO A 2 32.25 8.15 37.53
C PRO A 2 31.56 7.87 36.19
N ASP A 3 32.36 7.42 35.20
CA ASP A 3 31.89 6.89 33.93
C ASP A 3 30.93 5.72 34.22
N SER A 4 29.64 5.94 33.99
CA SER A 4 28.68 4.86 33.96
C SER A 4 28.98 4.04 32.71
N VAL A 5 29.75 2.99 32.85
CA VAL A 5 29.88 1.94 31.84
C VAL A 5 28.45 1.43 31.60
N LEU A 6 27.83 1.84 30.49
CA LEU A 6 26.58 1.25 30.04
C LEU A 6 26.85 -0.24 29.91
N SER A 7 26.13 -1.05 30.63
CA SER A 7 26.19 -2.50 30.51
C SER A 7 25.89 -2.90 29.06
N ASP A 8 26.79 -3.63 28.41
CA ASP A 8 26.55 -4.21 27.07
C ASP A 8 25.45 -5.30 27.07
N THR A 9 24.84 -5.54 28.23
CA THR A 9 23.75 -6.51 28.37
C THR A 9 22.48 -5.94 27.76
N PRO A 10 21.84 -6.64 26.80
CA PRO A 10 20.57 -6.22 26.23
C PRO A 10 19.51 -6.01 27.33
N LEU A 11 18.71 -4.93 27.22
CA LEU A 11 17.58 -4.69 28.13
C LEU A 11 16.49 -5.75 28.00
N TRP A 12 16.38 -6.36 26.85
CA TRP A 12 15.48 -7.48 26.55
C TRP A 12 16.06 -8.33 25.43
N GLN A 13 15.80 -9.62 25.49
CA GLN A 13 16.03 -10.58 24.41
C GLN A 13 14.93 -11.65 24.43
N PRO A 14 14.54 -12.22 23.27
CA PRO A 14 13.57 -13.31 23.23
C PRO A 14 14.13 -14.55 23.94
N ASP A 15 13.27 -15.30 24.61
CA ASP A 15 13.63 -16.61 25.14
C ASP A 15 13.58 -17.70 24.05
N ALA A 16 13.93 -18.93 24.42
CA ALA A 16 13.97 -20.05 23.48
C ALA A 16 12.58 -20.42 22.95
N ASP A 17 11.53 -20.24 23.75
CA ASP A 17 10.16 -20.54 23.34
C ASP A 17 9.65 -19.47 22.38
N ASP A 18 9.92 -18.18 22.64
CA ASP A 18 9.62 -17.08 21.74
C ASP A 18 10.29 -17.29 20.36
N ILE A 19 11.57 -17.68 20.37
CA ILE A 19 12.32 -17.94 19.13
C ILE A 19 11.68 -19.12 18.38
N SER A 20 11.46 -20.24 19.05
CA SER A 20 10.94 -21.47 18.43
C SER A 20 9.52 -21.29 17.88
N ALA A 21 8.71 -20.44 18.51
CA ALA A 21 7.36 -20.11 18.09
C ALA A 21 7.30 -19.02 16.98
N SER A 22 8.43 -18.42 16.61
CA SER A 22 8.43 -17.33 15.63
C SER A 22 8.24 -17.85 14.20
N ARG A 23 7.59 -17.03 13.35
CA ARG A 23 7.46 -17.30 11.90
C ARG A 23 8.81 -17.31 11.19
N LEU A 24 9.78 -16.54 11.68
CA LEU A 24 11.14 -16.59 11.16
C LEU A 24 11.76 -17.97 11.39
N HIS A 25 11.56 -18.59 12.55
CA HIS A 25 12.05 -19.95 12.81
C HIS A 25 11.33 -20.99 11.95
N GLU A 26 10.01 -20.88 11.79
CA GLU A 26 9.25 -21.73 10.85
C GLU A 26 9.83 -21.64 9.43
N PHE A 27 10.07 -20.43 8.94
CA PHE A 27 10.67 -20.20 7.62
C PHE A 27 12.11 -20.71 7.54
N GLN A 28 12.91 -20.53 8.59
CA GLN A 28 14.28 -21.06 8.67
C GLN A 28 14.31 -22.58 8.46
N LYS A 29 13.38 -23.33 9.07
CA LYS A 29 13.28 -24.79 8.89
C LYS A 29 13.00 -25.19 7.45
N LEU A 30 12.14 -24.43 6.75
CA LEU A 30 11.88 -24.64 5.32
C LEU A 30 13.13 -24.31 4.48
N ALA A 31 13.81 -23.23 4.81
CA ALA A 31 15.04 -22.82 4.13
C ALA A 31 16.18 -23.84 4.35
N GLU A 32 16.33 -24.39 5.56
CA GLU A 32 17.28 -25.48 5.88
C GLU A 32 17.01 -26.72 5.04
N SER A 33 15.74 -27.11 4.92
CA SER A 33 15.33 -28.23 4.06
C SER A 33 15.67 -27.98 2.59
N LYS A 34 15.44 -26.76 2.10
CA LYS A 34 15.76 -26.35 0.72
C LYS A 34 17.26 -26.32 0.47
N ALA A 35 18.03 -25.75 1.41
CA ALA A 35 19.49 -25.62 1.30
C ALA A 35 20.24 -26.92 1.58
N GLY A 36 19.58 -27.96 2.12
CA GLY A 36 20.21 -29.22 2.51
C GLY A 36 21.21 -29.09 3.66
N ARG A 37 21.11 -28.03 4.49
CA ARG A 37 21.97 -27.77 5.65
C ARG A 37 21.24 -26.97 6.73
N VAL A 38 21.76 -27.04 7.95
CA VAL A 38 21.29 -26.23 9.08
C VAL A 38 21.98 -24.88 9.06
N PHE A 39 21.24 -23.82 9.35
CA PHE A 39 21.80 -22.47 9.58
C PHE A 39 22.19 -22.31 11.05
N VAL A 40 23.43 -21.85 11.27
CA VAL A 40 24.00 -21.73 12.62
C VAL A 40 23.32 -20.60 13.41
N ASP A 41 23.02 -19.48 12.71
CA ASP A 41 22.45 -18.28 13.29
C ASP A 41 21.71 -17.47 12.22
N TYR A 42 21.11 -16.34 12.63
CA TYR A 42 20.43 -15.42 11.70
C TYR A 42 21.37 -14.83 10.62
N PRO A 43 22.61 -14.39 10.93
CA PRO A 43 23.55 -13.97 9.89
C PRO A 43 23.83 -15.01 8.82
N ASP A 44 23.84 -16.30 9.16
CA ASP A 44 24.03 -17.40 8.20
C ASP A 44 22.80 -17.57 7.28
N LEU A 45 21.59 -17.55 7.85
CA LEU A 45 20.33 -17.52 7.07
C LEU A 45 20.27 -16.27 6.17
N HIS A 46 20.60 -15.11 6.70
CA HIS A 46 20.62 -13.87 5.94
C HIS A 46 21.62 -13.92 4.77
N ARG A 47 22.83 -14.47 5.01
CA ARG A 47 23.81 -14.66 3.93
C ARG A 47 23.26 -15.56 2.83
N TRP A 48 22.68 -16.69 3.18
CA TRP A 48 22.04 -17.58 2.23
C TRP A 48 20.95 -16.89 1.44
N SER A 49 20.16 -16.02 2.03
CA SER A 49 19.05 -15.34 1.36
C SER A 49 19.46 -14.43 0.19
N TRP A 50 20.68 -13.91 0.17
CA TRP A 50 21.19 -13.10 -0.93
C TRP A 50 22.20 -13.82 -1.82
N GLU A 51 22.97 -14.78 -1.31
CA GLU A 51 23.84 -15.67 -2.11
C GLU A 51 23.02 -16.65 -2.98
N HIS A 52 21.87 -17.12 -2.45
CA HIS A 52 20.95 -18.04 -3.09
C HIS A 52 19.57 -17.39 -3.32
N ASN A 53 19.56 -16.17 -3.80
CA ASN A 53 18.33 -15.39 -3.94
C ASN A 53 17.31 -16.03 -4.90
N GLU A 54 17.73 -16.81 -5.87
CA GLU A 54 16.85 -17.57 -6.77
C GLU A 54 16.15 -18.76 -6.08
N GLU A 55 16.64 -19.18 -4.92
CA GLU A 55 15.97 -20.15 -4.07
C GLU A 55 15.14 -19.48 -2.96
N PHE A 56 15.68 -18.41 -2.38
CA PHE A 56 15.04 -17.67 -1.29
C PHE A 56 13.70 -17.04 -1.67
N TRP A 57 13.65 -16.27 -2.78
CA TRP A 57 12.43 -15.56 -3.14
C TRP A 57 11.26 -16.47 -3.54
N PRO A 58 11.45 -17.55 -4.32
CA PRO A 58 10.38 -18.52 -4.55
C PRO A 58 9.91 -19.21 -3.27
N LEU A 59 10.82 -19.57 -2.37
CA LEU A 59 10.47 -20.18 -1.08
C LEU A 59 9.63 -19.21 -0.22
N LEU A 60 9.98 -17.93 -0.18
CA LEU A 60 9.18 -16.91 0.49
C LEU A 60 7.79 -16.75 -0.15
N CYS A 61 7.70 -16.79 -1.47
CA CYS A 61 6.43 -16.74 -2.18
C CYS A 61 5.52 -17.92 -1.83
N GLU A 62 6.09 -19.11 -1.74
CA GLU A 62 5.38 -20.34 -1.32
C GLU A 62 4.93 -20.23 0.14
N TYR A 63 5.84 -19.89 1.06
CA TYR A 63 5.54 -19.73 2.50
C TYR A 63 4.45 -18.70 2.77
N ALA A 64 4.47 -17.57 2.05
CA ALA A 64 3.50 -16.50 2.19
C ALA A 64 2.22 -16.71 1.37
N ASP A 65 2.08 -17.82 0.63
CA ASP A 65 0.98 -18.14 -0.27
C ASP A 65 0.68 -16.99 -1.25
N VAL A 66 1.70 -16.48 -1.96
CA VAL A 66 1.55 -15.36 -2.89
C VAL A 66 0.65 -15.76 -4.06
N LYS A 67 -0.43 -15.01 -4.28
CA LYS A 67 -1.37 -15.23 -5.38
C LYS A 67 -0.83 -14.62 -6.67
N VAL A 68 -0.68 -15.49 -7.67
CA VAL A 68 -0.30 -15.13 -9.04
C VAL A 68 -1.16 -15.90 -10.02
N SER A 69 -1.42 -15.34 -11.18
CA SER A 69 -2.08 -16.09 -12.28
C SER A 69 -1.09 -16.94 -13.08
N SER A 70 0.17 -16.56 -13.09
CA SER A 70 1.26 -17.31 -13.71
C SER A 70 2.59 -16.89 -13.09
N TRP A 71 3.47 -17.85 -12.76
CA TRP A 71 4.85 -17.59 -12.32
C TRP A 71 5.82 -17.45 -13.49
N GLY A 72 5.60 -18.21 -14.59
CA GLY A 72 6.61 -18.42 -15.63
C GLY A 72 7.77 -19.28 -15.14
N ASP A 73 8.84 -19.34 -15.95
CA ASP A 73 9.93 -20.28 -15.73
C ASP A 73 11.19 -19.65 -15.10
N ARG A 74 11.27 -18.32 -15.08
CA ARG A 74 12.46 -17.58 -14.63
C ARG A 74 12.22 -16.84 -13.33
N VAL A 75 13.13 -17.03 -12.36
CA VAL A 75 13.13 -16.27 -11.10
C VAL A 75 13.73 -14.88 -11.32
N VAL A 76 14.86 -14.81 -12.00
CA VAL A 76 15.54 -13.54 -12.31
C VAL A 76 16.12 -13.55 -13.73
N ALA A 77 16.14 -12.39 -14.35
CA ALA A 77 16.88 -12.12 -15.57
C ALA A 77 17.82 -10.94 -15.35
N ASP A 78 19.01 -11.02 -15.90
CA ASP A 78 20.10 -10.03 -15.75
C ASP A 78 20.47 -9.77 -14.28
N PRO A 79 20.76 -10.80 -13.44
CA PRO A 79 20.93 -10.67 -11.98
C PRO A 79 22.05 -9.70 -11.58
N ASP A 80 23.08 -9.58 -12.39
CA ASP A 80 24.27 -8.74 -12.10
C ASP A 80 24.08 -7.27 -12.46
N LYS A 81 22.92 -6.90 -13.04
CA LYS A 81 22.65 -5.49 -13.40
C LYS A 81 22.09 -4.71 -12.21
N MET A 82 22.72 -3.55 -11.91
CA MET A 82 22.24 -2.61 -10.91
C MET A 82 22.32 -1.17 -11.45
N PRO A 83 21.22 -0.56 -11.87
CA PRO A 83 19.86 -1.13 -12.04
C PRO A 83 19.77 -2.03 -13.29
N GLY A 84 18.74 -2.88 -13.31
CA GLY A 84 18.41 -3.65 -14.52
C GLY A 84 18.07 -5.12 -14.28
N ALA A 85 18.34 -5.67 -13.08
CA ALA A 85 17.86 -7.00 -12.71
C ALA A 85 16.32 -7.03 -12.76
N ARG A 86 15.76 -8.08 -13.35
CA ARG A 86 14.30 -8.26 -13.49
C ARG A 86 13.87 -9.53 -12.79
N TRP A 87 13.22 -9.35 -11.65
CA TRP A 87 12.69 -10.44 -10.84
C TRP A 87 11.36 -10.95 -11.42
N PHE A 88 11.19 -12.27 -11.44
CA PHE A 88 10.00 -12.96 -11.96
C PHE A 88 9.48 -12.35 -13.27
N PRO A 89 10.33 -12.25 -14.31
CA PRO A 89 10.04 -11.44 -15.50
C PRO A 89 8.81 -11.94 -16.28
N ASP A 90 8.44 -13.20 -16.11
CA ASP A 90 7.33 -13.84 -16.81
C ASP A 90 6.04 -13.92 -15.94
N ALA A 91 6.15 -13.55 -14.65
CA ALA A 91 5.03 -13.64 -13.72
C ALA A 91 3.94 -12.60 -13.98
N LYS A 92 2.68 -13.01 -13.71
CA LYS A 92 1.49 -12.16 -13.78
C LYS A 92 0.75 -12.22 -12.46
N MET A 93 0.47 -11.06 -11.87
CA MET A 93 -0.16 -10.94 -10.56
C MET A 93 -0.92 -9.63 -10.41
N ASN A 94 -1.71 -9.55 -9.33
CA ASN A 94 -2.27 -8.29 -8.88
C ASN A 94 -1.91 -8.03 -7.40
N PHE A 95 -1.45 -6.83 -7.10
CA PHE A 95 -1.07 -6.44 -5.74
C PHE A 95 -2.27 -6.47 -4.78
N ALA A 96 -3.39 -5.82 -5.17
CA ALA A 96 -4.59 -5.75 -4.32
C ALA A 96 -5.24 -7.12 -4.11
N GLU A 97 -5.20 -8.03 -5.07
CA GLU A 97 -5.68 -9.40 -4.92
C GLU A 97 -5.00 -10.13 -3.76
N ASN A 98 -3.71 -9.89 -3.58
CA ASN A 98 -2.93 -10.45 -2.48
C ASN A 98 -3.31 -9.88 -1.10
N LEU A 99 -3.83 -8.65 -1.04
CA LEU A 99 -4.27 -8.01 0.21
C LEU A 99 -5.74 -8.28 0.53
N LEU A 100 -6.55 -8.60 -0.48
CA LEU A 100 -8.01 -8.81 -0.37
C LEU A 100 -8.41 -10.29 -0.38
N ARG A 101 -7.58 -11.16 0.19
CA ARG A 101 -7.83 -12.62 0.22
C ARG A 101 -8.97 -13.03 1.14
N ARG A 102 -9.12 -12.31 2.25
CA ARG A 102 -10.16 -12.55 3.26
C ARG A 102 -11.42 -11.77 2.92
N ARG A 103 -12.58 -12.38 3.21
CA ARG A 103 -13.91 -11.78 3.02
C ARG A 103 -14.84 -12.15 4.17
N ASP A 104 -14.26 -12.46 5.32
CA ASP A 104 -14.98 -12.83 6.52
C ASP A 104 -15.33 -11.60 7.37
N ASP A 105 -15.99 -11.84 8.51
CA ASP A 105 -16.43 -10.81 9.45
C ASP A 105 -15.38 -10.38 10.46
N ALA A 106 -14.15 -10.89 10.37
CA ALA A 106 -13.07 -10.41 11.23
C ALA A 106 -12.69 -8.97 10.86
N VAL A 107 -12.27 -8.21 11.86
CA VAL A 107 -11.92 -6.80 11.70
C VAL A 107 -10.65 -6.66 10.85
N ALA A 108 -10.75 -5.93 9.78
CA ALA A 108 -9.65 -5.59 8.87
C ALA A 108 -9.04 -4.23 9.16
N ILE A 109 -9.87 -3.24 9.52
CA ILE A 109 -9.44 -1.87 9.78
C ILE A 109 -10.09 -1.38 11.07
N ILE A 110 -9.28 -0.83 11.98
CA ILE A 110 -9.71 -0.06 13.12
C ILE A 110 -9.17 1.35 12.91
N PHE A 111 -10.09 2.32 12.77
CA PHE A 111 -9.73 3.71 12.58
C PHE A 111 -10.14 4.56 13.78
N ARG A 112 -9.22 5.43 14.20
CA ARG A 112 -9.49 6.50 15.18
C ARG A 112 -9.02 7.83 14.62
N GLY A 113 -9.96 8.75 14.41
CA GLY A 113 -9.70 10.13 14.02
C GLY A 113 -9.70 11.01 15.26
N GLU A 114 -8.59 11.00 16.01
CA GLU A 114 -8.47 11.56 17.35
C GLU A 114 -9.61 11.03 18.26
N ASP A 115 -10.40 11.92 18.89
CA ASP A 115 -11.56 11.55 19.72
C ASP A 115 -12.90 11.74 19.01
N GLN A 116 -12.90 12.28 17.77
CA GLN A 116 -14.11 12.65 17.05
C GLN A 116 -14.70 11.52 16.21
N VAL A 117 -13.84 10.62 15.68
CA VAL A 117 -14.28 9.56 14.77
C VAL A 117 -13.70 8.21 15.18
N ARG A 118 -14.58 7.23 15.29
CA ARG A 118 -14.19 5.82 15.40
C ARG A 118 -14.93 5.00 14.34
N GLN A 119 -14.21 4.17 13.61
CA GLN A 119 -14.77 3.29 12.60
C GLN A 119 -14.04 1.96 12.59
N GLU A 120 -14.79 0.89 12.36
CA GLU A 120 -14.23 -0.46 12.14
C GLU A 120 -14.81 -1.01 10.84
N LEU A 121 -13.99 -1.70 10.06
CA LEU A 121 -14.40 -2.41 8.86
C LEU A 121 -13.96 -3.86 8.97
N THR A 122 -14.85 -4.79 8.61
CA THR A 122 -14.49 -6.20 8.44
C THR A 122 -13.78 -6.42 7.10
N PHE A 123 -13.13 -7.58 6.91
CA PHE A 123 -12.54 -7.95 5.62
C PHE A 123 -13.60 -8.01 4.51
N GLY A 124 -14.81 -8.52 4.81
CA GLY A 124 -15.91 -8.52 3.86
C GLY A 124 -16.33 -7.11 3.45
N GLN A 125 -16.54 -6.21 4.43
CA GLN A 125 -16.89 -4.82 4.17
C GLN A 125 -15.81 -4.06 3.39
N LEU A 126 -14.54 -4.29 3.71
CA LEU A 126 -13.42 -3.71 2.96
C LEU A 126 -13.44 -4.16 1.50
N TYR A 127 -13.62 -5.48 1.26
CA TYR A 127 -13.69 -6.02 -0.09
C TYR A 127 -14.83 -5.40 -0.90
N ASP A 128 -16.01 -5.30 -0.32
CA ASP A 128 -17.21 -4.74 -0.96
C ASP A 128 -17.02 -3.26 -1.31
N ALA A 129 -16.47 -2.48 -0.38
CA ALA A 129 -16.18 -1.06 -0.61
C ALA A 129 -15.13 -0.88 -1.73
N VAL A 130 -14.07 -1.70 -1.74
CA VAL A 130 -13.07 -1.70 -2.81
C VAL A 130 -13.70 -2.06 -4.16
N SER A 131 -14.60 -3.05 -4.19
CA SER A 131 -15.33 -3.43 -5.41
C SER A 131 -16.14 -2.27 -5.99
N GLN A 132 -16.88 -1.54 -5.16
CA GLN A 132 -17.67 -0.40 -5.61
C GLN A 132 -16.80 0.72 -6.17
N VAL A 133 -15.70 1.07 -5.48
CA VAL A 133 -14.78 2.10 -5.94
C VAL A 133 -14.06 1.69 -7.23
N ALA A 134 -13.65 0.42 -7.36
CA ALA A 134 -13.02 -0.10 -8.57
C ALA A 134 -13.96 -0.01 -9.80
N GLN A 135 -15.26 -0.30 -9.63
CA GLN A 135 -16.26 -0.09 -10.68
C GLN A 135 -16.37 1.39 -11.06
N GLY A 136 -16.45 2.28 -10.05
CA GLY A 136 -16.51 3.72 -10.27
C GLY A 136 -15.30 4.27 -11.02
N LEU A 137 -14.10 3.81 -10.67
CA LEU A 137 -12.88 4.21 -11.38
C LEU A 137 -12.89 3.77 -12.85
N ARG A 138 -13.37 2.56 -13.15
CA ARG A 138 -13.53 2.09 -14.55
C ARG A 138 -14.55 2.94 -15.32
N ASP A 139 -15.66 3.31 -14.69
CA ASP A 139 -16.67 4.18 -15.32
C ASP A 139 -16.16 5.61 -15.59
N GLU A 140 -15.23 6.11 -14.75
CA GLU A 140 -14.52 7.38 -15.01
C GLU A 140 -13.41 7.23 -16.08
N GLY A 141 -13.27 6.05 -16.68
CA GLY A 141 -12.31 5.75 -17.74
C GLY A 141 -10.88 5.59 -17.25
N VAL A 142 -10.69 5.21 -15.97
CA VAL A 142 -9.37 4.84 -15.45
C VAL A 142 -8.99 3.46 -15.96
N THR A 143 -7.80 3.35 -16.53
CA THR A 143 -7.25 2.13 -17.12
C THR A 143 -5.87 1.81 -16.54
N VAL A 144 -5.29 0.67 -16.95
CA VAL A 144 -3.96 0.24 -16.54
C VAL A 144 -2.92 1.35 -16.79
N GLY A 145 -2.11 1.65 -15.76
CA GLY A 145 -1.06 2.67 -15.83
C GLY A 145 -1.53 4.12 -15.61
N ASP A 146 -2.83 4.38 -15.57
CA ASP A 146 -3.34 5.70 -15.18
C ASP A 146 -3.03 5.98 -13.71
N ARG A 147 -2.92 7.26 -13.35
CA ARG A 147 -2.69 7.66 -11.96
C ARG A 147 -3.99 8.10 -11.32
N VAL A 148 -4.15 7.65 -10.07
CA VAL A 148 -5.21 8.07 -9.15
C VAL A 148 -4.54 8.60 -7.90
N ALA A 149 -4.97 9.75 -7.41
CA ALA A 149 -4.33 10.39 -6.28
C ALA A 149 -5.27 10.54 -5.07
N GLY A 150 -4.69 10.54 -3.86
CA GLY A 150 -5.34 10.85 -2.60
C GLY A 150 -4.73 12.07 -1.92
N PHE A 151 -5.52 13.12 -1.72
CA PHE A 151 -5.18 14.27 -0.87
C PHE A 151 -6.14 14.29 0.31
N MET A 152 -5.83 13.49 1.32
CA MET A 152 -6.77 13.18 2.39
C MET A 152 -6.05 12.68 3.65
N PRO A 153 -6.69 12.74 4.82
CA PRO A 153 -6.17 12.11 6.02
C PRO A 153 -6.10 10.59 5.87
N ASN A 154 -5.44 9.91 6.82
CA ASN A 154 -5.28 8.46 6.82
C ASN A 154 -6.57 7.76 7.31
N ILE A 155 -7.68 8.01 6.63
CA ILE A 155 -8.99 7.43 6.86
C ILE A 155 -9.17 6.11 6.08
N PRO A 156 -10.14 5.25 6.44
CA PRO A 156 -10.37 3.98 5.73
C PRO A 156 -10.55 4.12 4.22
N GLU A 157 -11.18 5.21 3.77
CA GLU A 157 -11.39 5.51 2.36
C GLU A 157 -10.07 5.68 1.58
N ALA A 158 -8.99 6.11 2.23
CA ALA A 158 -7.66 6.18 1.60
C ALA A 158 -7.14 4.78 1.22
N ILE A 159 -7.33 3.79 2.12
CA ILE A 159 -6.96 2.40 1.90
C ILE A 159 -7.87 1.78 0.83
N ILE A 160 -9.18 2.03 0.91
CA ILE A 160 -10.16 1.53 -0.08
C ILE A 160 -9.81 2.07 -1.47
N ALA A 161 -9.55 3.37 -1.61
CA ALA A 161 -9.21 4.00 -2.89
C ALA A 161 -7.89 3.46 -3.45
N MET A 162 -6.86 3.25 -2.61
CA MET A 162 -5.58 2.65 -3.01
C MET A 162 -5.77 1.22 -3.51
N LEU A 163 -6.50 0.38 -2.78
CA LEU A 163 -6.76 -1.01 -3.16
C LEU A 163 -7.61 -1.10 -4.44
N ALA A 164 -8.62 -0.23 -4.58
CA ALA A 164 -9.43 -0.16 -5.79
C ALA A 164 -8.61 0.26 -7.00
N THR A 165 -7.75 1.27 -6.85
CA THR A 165 -6.83 1.74 -7.89
C THR A 165 -5.89 0.63 -8.36
N THR A 166 -5.24 -0.04 -7.43
CA THR A 166 -4.27 -1.09 -7.75
C THR A 166 -4.92 -2.37 -8.25
N SER A 167 -6.18 -2.65 -7.87
CA SER A 167 -6.94 -3.79 -8.38
C SER A 167 -7.18 -3.73 -9.89
N ILE A 168 -7.34 -2.54 -10.45
CA ILE A 168 -7.56 -2.29 -11.88
C ILE A 168 -6.27 -1.96 -12.65
N GLY A 169 -5.10 -2.10 -12.00
CA GLY A 169 -3.82 -1.83 -12.62
C GLY A 169 -3.45 -0.36 -12.76
N ALA A 170 -4.21 0.54 -12.19
CA ALA A 170 -3.84 1.94 -12.08
C ALA A 170 -2.83 2.17 -10.94
N VAL A 171 -2.15 3.30 -10.97
CA VAL A 171 -1.05 3.63 -10.05
C VAL A 171 -1.54 4.63 -9.01
N TRP A 172 -1.38 4.28 -7.72
CA TRP A 172 -1.76 5.13 -6.60
C TRP A 172 -0.68 6.13 -6.22
N SER A 173 -1.08 7.30 -5.77
CA SER A 173 -0.20 8.26 -5.10
C SER A 173 -0.97 9.04 -4.04
N SER A 174 -0.35 9.45 -2.95
CA SER A 174 -1.02 10.23 -1.92
C SER A 174 -0.13 11.29 -1.29
N CYS A 175 -0.80 12.33 -0.80
CA CYS A 175 -0.21 13.40 0.00
C CYS A 175 -1.04 13.63 1.26
N SER A 176 -0.38 14.02 2.35
CA SER A 176 -1.04 14.40 3.60
C SER A 176 -1.88 15.68 3.41
N PRO A 177 -3.04 15.80 4.08
CA PRO A 177 -3.96 16.93 3.91
C PRO A 177 -3.41 18.27 4.43
N ASP A 178 -2.33 18.26 5.19
CA ASP A 178 -1.66 19.45 5.72
C ASP A 178 -0.74 20.15 4.71
N PHE A 179 -0.42 19.51 3.57
CA PHE A 179 0.38 20.13 2.54
C PHE A 179 -0.32 21.35 1.93
N GLY A 180 0.43 22.44 1.76
CA GLY A 180 -0.02 23.60 0.99
C GLY A 180 -0.13 23.30 -0.50
N VAL A 181 -0.84 24.18 -1.23
CA VAL A 181 -1.09 24.06 -2.68
C VAL A 181 0.19 23.76 -3.46
N LYS A 182 1.25 24.54 -3.25
CA LYS A 182 2.54 24.33 -3.90
C LYS A 182 3.09 22.93 -3.63
N GLY A 183 3.04 22.47 -2.37
CA GLY A 183 3.55 21.15 -1.98
C GLY A 183 2.81 19.99 -2.67
N VAL A 184 1.51 20.12 -2.88
CA VAL A 184 0.69 19.15 -3.63
C VAL A 184 0.99 19.22 -5.12
N MET A 185 1.04 20.44 -5.70
CA MET A 185 1.31 20.63 -7.12
C MET A 185 2.73 20.21 -7.53
N ASP A 186 3.71 20.41 -6.66
CA ASP A 186 5.08 19.91 -6.86
C ASP A 186 5.16 18.37 -6.96
N ARG A 187 4.11 17.66 -6.52
CA ARG A 187 3.96 16.20 -6.57
C ARG A 187 2.96 15.76 -7.63
N PHE A 188 1.71 16.09 -7.45
CA PHE A 188 0.62 15.63 -8.34
C PHE A 188 0.68 16.27 -9.71
N GLY A 189 1.25 17.46 -9.84
CA GLY A 189 1.52 18.09 -11.13
C GLY A 189 2.51 17.30 -12.01
N GLN A 190 3.37 16.46 -11.40
CA GLN A 190 4.30 15.60 -12.15
C GLN A 190 3.64 14.31 -12.66
N ILE A 191 2.57 13.85 -12.00
CA ILE A 191 1.95 12.55 -12.32
C ILE A 191 0.60 12.68 -13.03
N GLU A 192 0.00 13.87 -13.05
CA GLU A 192 -1.25 14.19 -13.74
C GLU A 192 -2.36 13.14 -13.48
N PRO A 193 -2.91 13.06 -12.25
CA PRO A 193 -3.89 12.04 -11.91
C PRO A 193 -5.21 12.28 -12.65
N LYS A 194 -5.89 11.20 -13.07
CA LYS A 194 -7.23 11.24 -13.68
C LYS A 194 -8.34 11.44 -12.64
N VAL A 195 -8.19 10.85 -11.46
CA VAL A 195 -9.13 10.96 -10.35
C VAL A 195 -8.39 11.38 -9.10
N LEU A 196 -8.99 12.31 -8.36
CA LEU A 196 -8.51 12.75 -7.05
C LEU A 196 -9.53 12.35 -5.98
N PHE A 197 -9.12 11.55 -5.02
CA PHE A 197 -9.83 11.33 -3.76
C PHE A 197 -9.36 12.36 -2.74
N THR A 198 -10.31 12.92 -1.99
CA THR A 198 -10.02 13.91 -0.96
C THR A 198 -11.04 13.86 0.17
N ALA A 199 -10.83 14.60 1.25
CA ALA A 199 -11.81 14.82 2.30
C ALA A 199 -12.14 16.30 2.41
N ASN A 200 -13.36 16.63 2.85
CA ASN A 200 -13.75 18.02 3.05
C ASN A 200 -12.91 18.74 4.12
N GLY A 201 -12.23 18.00 4.98
CA GLY A 201 -11.37 18.51 6.04
C GLY A 201 -10.66 17.40 6.78
N TYR A 202 -9.95 17.76 7.84
CA TYR A 202 -9.28 16.82 8.75
C TYR A 202 -9.27 17.35 10.17
N TYR A 203 -9.10 16.47 11.15
CA TYR A 203 -8.88 16.84 12.55
C TYR A 203 -7.38 16.92 12.84
N TYR A 204 -6.98 17.93 13.60
CA TYR A 204 -5.64 18.06 14.13
C TYR A 204 -5.67 18.81 15.45
N ASN A 205 -5.09 18.23 16.50
CA ASN A 205 -5.05 18.77 17.86
C ASN A 205 -6.46 19.16 18.38
N GLY A 206 -7.43 18.27 18.18
CA GLY A 206 -8.82 18.44 18.61
C GLY A 206 -9.65 19.43 17.79
N LYS A 207 -9.11 20.00 16.71
CA LYS A 207 -9.80 21.01 15.89
C LYS A 207 -10.05 20.51 14.48
N PRO A 208 -11.23 20.82 13.88
CA PRO A 208 -11.45 20.59 12.46
C PRO A 208 -10.74 21.66 11.63
N HIS A 209 -10.15 21.22 10.53
CA HIS A 209 -9.53 22.06 9.51
C HIS A 209 -10.24 21.84 8.18
N ASP A 210 -10.79 22.88 7.58
CA ASP A 210 -11.40 22.83 6.26
C ASP A 210 -10.32 22.67 5.17
N SER A 211 -10.61 21.87 4.15
CA SER A 211 -9.71 21.62 3.02
C SER A 211 -10.31 22.07 1.67
N LEU A 212 -11.61 22.38 1.59
CA LEU A 212 -12.30 22.57 0.31
C LEU A 212 -11.73 23.71 -0.53
N ALA A 213 -11.47 24.86 0.05
CA ALA A 213 -10.88 25.99 -0.67
C ALA A 213 -9.49 25.66 -1.24
N ARG A 214 -8.68 24.91 -0.48
CA ARG A 214 -7.37 24.44 -0.93
C ARG A 214 -7.49 23.42 -2.05
N ILE A 215 -8.46 22.51 -1.96
CA ILE A 215 -8.74 21.51 -3.00
C ILE A 215 -9.17 22.21 -4.30
N GLU A 216 -10.02 23.23 -4.22
CA GLU A 216 -10.42 24.04 -5.37
C GLU A 216 -9.21 24.66 -6.05
N GLU A 217 -8.34 25.32 -5.31
CA GLU A 217 -7.11 25.92 -5.82
C GLU A 217 -6.17 24.89 -6.48
N ILE A 218 -5.96 23.74 -5.84
CA ILE A 218 -5.14 22.64 -6.36
C ILE A 218 -5.75 22.11 -7.67
N THR A 219 -7.03 21.77 -7.67
CA THR A 219 -7.68 21.12 -8.81
C THR A 219 -7.86 22.05 -10.01
N SER A 220 -7.95 23.36 -9.79
CA SER A 220 -7.94 24.35 -10.87
C SER A 220 -6.65 24.36 -11.70
N GLN A 221 -5.53 23.91 -11.11
CA GLN A 221 -4.22 23.83 -11.75
C GLN A 221 -3.92 22.44 -12.34
N MET A 222 -4.71 21.41 -12.00
CA MET A 222 -4.50 20.04 -12.48
C MET A 222 -5.06 19.86 -13.91
N LYS A 223 -4.19 19.44 -14.82
CA LYS A 223 -4.61 19.08 -16.18
C LYS A 223 -5.10 17.64 -16.22
N GLY A 224 -6.13 17.36 -17.03
CA GLY A 224 -6.61 16.01 -17.26
C GLY A 224 -7.41 15.36 -16.13
N LEU A 225 -7.63 16.06 -15.00
CA LEU A 225 -8.45 15.59 -13.90
C LEU A 225 -9.92 15.47 -14.35
N LYS A 226 -10.49 14.27 -14.21
CA LYS A 226 -11.87 13.97 -14.65
C LYS A 226 -12.87 13.94 -13.50
N ARG A 227 -12.44 13.54 -12.32
CA ARG A 227 -13.31 13.42 -11.15
C ARG A 227 -12.58 13.78 -9.86
N ILE A 228 -13.30 14.46 -8.96
CA ILE A 228 -12.90 14.74 -7.59
C ILE A 228 -13.92 14.06 -6.70
N VAL A 229 -13.48 13.06 -5.90
CA VAL A 229 -14.35 12.35 -4.96
C VAL A 229 -14.05 12.85 -3.55
N VAL A 230 -15.04 13.48 -2.92
CA VAL A 230 -14.90 14.10 -1.61
C VAL A 230 -15.55 13.23 -0.53
N VAL A 231 -14.76 12.79 0.42
CA VAL A 231 -15.24 12.09 1.64
C VAL A 231 -15.74 13.14 2.64
N PRO A 232 -17.00 13.05 3.09
CA PRO A 232 -17.54 13.93 4.13
C PRO A 232 -17.03 13.49 5.50
N TYR A 233 -15.87 14.01 5.92
CA TYR A 233 -15.18 13.57 7.13
C TYR A 233 -15.41 14.49 8.35
N THR A 234 -15.23 15.80 8.18
CA THR A 234 -15.46 16.78 9.27
C THR A 234 -16.86 17.37 9.26
N GLU A 235 -17.54 17.31 8.12
CA GLU A 235 -18.91 17.77 7.93
C GLU A 235 -19.68 16.74 7.07
N LYS A 236 -20.90 16.39 7.47
CA LYS A 236 -21.70 15.34 6.81
C LYS A 236 -22.18 15.69 5.40
N ASN A 237 -22.47 16.96 5.15
CA ASN A 237 -23.02 17.43 3.87
C ASN A 237 -22.24 18.66 3.37
N PRO A 238 -20.94 18.52 3.04
CA PRO A 238 -20.17 19.66 2.57
C PRO A 238 -20.65 20.14 1.21
N GLY A 239 -20.69 21.45 1.03
CA GLY A 239 -20.97 22.05 -0.26
C GLY A 239 -19.78 21.87 -1.22
N LEU A 240 -20.05 21.50 -2.47
CA LEU A 240 -19.00 21.29 -3.48
C LEU A 240 -19.00 22.38 -4.58
N ASN A 241 -19.54 23.55 -4.30
CA ASN A 241 -19.85 24.59 -5.29
C ASN A 241 -18.62 25.08 -6.10
N GLY A 242 -17.41 25.03 -5.54
CA GLY A 242 -16.16 25.39 -6.22
C GLY A 242 -15.51 24.24 -7.02
N LEU A 243 -16.00 23.00 -6.87
CA LEU A 243 -15.37 21.81 -7.45
C LEU A 243 -16.15 21.31 -8.67
N LYS A 244 -15.78 21.78 -9.87
CA LYS A 244 -16.51 21.50 -11.13
C LYS A 244 -16.74 20.01 -11.42
N GLN A 245 -15.79 19.12 -11.09
CA GLN A 245 -15.92 17.67 -11.26
C GLN A 245 -16.15 16.97 -9.90
N GLY A 246 -16.59 17.72 -8.90
CA GLY A 246 -16.78 17.23 -7.52
C GLY A 246 -17.97 16.30 -7.39
N THR A 247 -17.82 15.22 -6.63
CA THR A 247 -18.89 14.34 -6.18
C THR A 247 -18.61 13.90 -4.75
N LEU A 248 -19.65 13.70 -3.95
CA LEU A 248 -19.49 13.09 -2.64
C LEU A 248 -19.22 11.59 -2.76
N TRP A 249 -18.41 11.05 -1.87
CA TRP A 249 -18.10 9.62 -1.79
C TRP A 249 -19.36 8.73 -1.86
N GLY A 250 -20.37 9.03 -1.05
CA GLY A 250 -21.62 8.28 -1.04
C GLY A 250 -22.30 8.25 -2.41
N HIS A 251 -22.34 9.36 -3.13
CA HIS A 251 -22.90 9.41 -4.49
C HIS A 251 -22.03 8.68 -5.51
N PHE A 252 -20.70 8.72 -5.33
CA PHE A 252 -19.77 8.01 -6.20
C PHE A 252 -19.97 6.50 -6.13
N VAL A 253 -20.06 5.94 -4.92
CA VAL A 253 -20.16 4.49 -4.72
C VAL A 253 -21.56 3.92 -4.84
N SER A 254 -22.62 4.71 -4.56
CA SER A 254 -24.03 4.22 -4.53
C SER A 254 -24.55 3.68 -5.86
N LYS A 255 -23.90 4.00 -6.96
CA LYS A 255 -24.26 3.51 -8.31
C LYS A 255 -23.86 2.04 -8.54
N TYR A 256 -22.99 1.49 -7.70
CA TYR A 256 -22.37 0.19 -7.92
C TYR A 256 -22.77 -0.81 -6.85
N GLY A 257 -23.14 -2.01 -7.30
CA GLY A 257 -23.41 -3.12 -6.41
C GLY A 257 -22.14 -3.82 -5.93
N GLN A 258 -22.30 -4.61 -4.88
CA GLN A 258 -21.26 -5.51 -4.41
C GLN A 258 -21.10 -6.66 -5.40
N LYS A 259 -19.95 -6.71 -6.09
CA LYS A 259 -19.60 -7.71 -7.10
C LYS A 259 -18.20 -8.24 -6.86
N GLY A 260 -17.88 -9.37 -7.46
CA GLY A 260 -16.48 -9.85 -7.51
C GLY A 260 -15.60 -8.82 -8.21
N ILE A 261 -14.42 -8.55 -7.63
CA ILE A 261 -13.44 -7.68 -8.25
C ILE A 261 -12.76 -8.43 -9.39
N ASN A 262 -12.75 -7.84 -10.59
CA ASN A 262 -11.92 -8.32 -11.68
C ASN A 262 -10.53 -7.71 -11.53
N PHE A 263 -9.59 -8.50 -10.97
CA PHE A 263 -8.20 -8.07 -10.76
C PHE A 263 -7.40 -8.15 -12.05
N GLU A 264 -6.84 -7.01 -12.48
CA GLU A 264 -5.96 -6.96 -13.64
C GLU A 264 -4.65 -7.71 -13.36
N GLN A 265 -4.36 -8.73 -14.17
CA GLN A 265 -3.15 -9.54 -14.03
C GLN A 265 -1.99 -8.90 -14.80
N LEU A 266 -1.02 -8.39 -14.08
CA LEU A 266 0.01 -7.47 -14.56
C LEU A 266 1.41 -8.06 -14.36
N PRO A 267 2.41 -7.61 -15.15
CA PRO A 267 3.80 -7.99 -14.91
C PRO A 267 4.23 -7.72 -13.48
N PHE A 268 5.10 -8.55 -12.93
CA PHE A 268 5.63 -8.46 -11.56
C PHE A 268 6.14 -7.05 -11.20
N ASN A 269 6.81 -6.38 -12.14
CA ASN A 269 7.36 -5.04 -11.95
C ASN A 269 6.41 -3.90 -12.38
N HIS A 270 5.12 -4.19 -12.61
CA HIS A 270 4.15 -3.14 -12.91
C HIS A 270 4.12 -2.10 -11.78
N PRO A 271 4.11 -0.79 -12.08
CA PRO A 271 3.99 0.25 -11.06
C PRO A 271 2.73 0.08 -10.20
N VAL A 272 2.87 0.15 -8.87
CA VAL A 272 1.74 0.05 -7.93
C VAL A 272 1.45 1.38 -7.28
N TYR A 273 2.47 2.10 -6.81
CA TYR A 273 2.31 3.44 -6.27
C TYR A 273 3.55 4.31 -6.50
N ILE A 274 3.31 5.62 -6.46
CA ILE A 274 4.34 6.65 -6.57
C ILE A 274 4.41 7.38 -5.22
N MET A 275 5.60 7.33 -4.61
CA MET A 275 5.93 8.07 -3.41
C MET A 275 6.90 9.20 -3.72
N TYR A 276 7.14 10.08 -2.75
CA TYR A 276 7.98 11.25 -2.97
C TYR A 276 9.06 11.34 -1.91
N SER A 277 10.29 11.56 -2.33
CA SER A 277 11.35 11.95 -1.42
C SER A 277 11.44 13.47 -1.34
N SER A 278 11.72 13.99 -0.13
CA SER A 278 12.13 15.37 0.03
C SER A 278 13.54 15.53 -0.56
N GLY A 279 13.61 16.08 -1.77
CA GLY A 279 14.91 16.47 -2.34
C GLY A 279 15.54 17.62 -1.56
N THR A 280 16.83 17.55 -1.29
CA THR A 280 17.57 18.66 -0.67
C THR A 280 17.68 19.86 -1.62
N THR A 281 17.46 19.68 -2.89
CA THR A 281 17.57 20.70 -3.95
C THR A 281 16.51 20.46 -5.03
N GLY A 282 15.43 21.25 -5.03
CA GLY A 282 14.44 21.27 -6.12
C GLY A 282 13.13 20.55 -5.81
N LEU A 283 12.44 20.11 -6.87
CA LEU A 283 11.15 19.41 -6.78
C LEU A 283 11.31 18.04 -6.12
N PRO A 284 10.29 17.56 -5.36
CA PRO A 284 10.28 16.20 -4.85
C PRO A 284 10.44 15.19 -5.98
N LYS A 285 11.29 14.18 -5.75
CA LYS A 285 11.50 13.11 -6.74
C LYS A 285 10.38 12.07 -6.62
N CYS A 286 9.78 11.71 -7.74
CA CYS A 286 8.83 10.61 -7.82
C CYS A 286 9.58 9.27 -7.73
N ILE A 287 9.27 8.47 -6.70
CA ILE A 287 9.81 7.13 -6.51
C ILE A 287 8.70 6.15 -6.89
N VAL A 288 8.87 5.46 -8.00
CA VAL A 288 7.90 4.49 -8.52
C VAL A 288 8.22 3.11 -7.93
N HIS A 289 7.26 2.53 -7.23
CA HIS A 289 7.37 1.20 -6.65
C HIS A 289 6.69 0.16 -7.54
N GLY A 290 7.39 -0.96 -7.80
CA GLY A 290 6.84 -2.11 -8.51
C GLY A 290 5.99 -2.99 -7.59
N ALA A 291 4.92 -3.57 -8.14
CA ALA A 291 3.92 -4.32 -7.38
C ALA A 291 4.51 -5.55 -6.68
N GLY A 292 5.22 -6.40 -7.41
CA GLY A 292 5.76 -7.65 -6.87
C GLY A 292 6.84 -7.42 -5.82
N GLY A 293 7.81 -6.55 -6.11
CA GLY A 293 8.89 -6.23 -5.15
C GLY A 293 8.36 -5.64 -3.86
N SER A 294 7.40 -4.71 -3.94
CA SER A 294 6.74 -4.13 -2.76
C SER A 294 5.97 -5.19 -1.96
N LEU A 295 5.23 -6.07 -2.63
CA LEU A 295 4.48 -7.14 -1.98
C LEU A 295 5.41 -8.09 -1.22
N LEU A 296 6.46 -8.60 -1.88
CA LEU A 296 7.38 -9.56 -1.26
C LEU A 296 8.15 -8.92 -0.09
N LYS A 297 8.58 -7.66 -0.23
CA LYS A 297 9.24 -6.95 0.87
C LYS A 297 8.31 -6.81 2.08
N HIS A 298 7.06 -6.39 1.88
CA HIS A 298 6.08 -6.28 2.96
C HIS A 298 5.78 -7.63 3.60
N LEU A 299 5.62 -8.70 2.82
CA LEU A 299 5.38 -10.04 3.34
C LEU A 299 6.55 -10.52 4.19
N SER A 300 7.80 -10.35 3.73
CA SER A 300 8.99 -10.73 4.51
C SER A 300 9.07 -9.95 5.83
N GLU A 301 8.83 -8.65 5.81
CA GLU A 301 8.85 -7.84 7.03
C GLU A 301 7.75 -8.21 8.01
N HIS A 302 6.51 -8.22 7.54
CA HIS A 302 5.38 -8.50 8.44
C HIS A 302 5.38 -9.93 8.97
N GLN A 303 5.63 -10.91 8.10
CA GLN A 303 5.56 -12.31 8.52
C GLN A 303 6.83 -12.77 9.24
N LEU A 304 8.02 -12.50 8.69
CA LEU A 304 9.25 -13.04 9.25
C LEU A 304 9.82 -12.16 10.36
N HIS A 305 9.94 -10.84 10.13
CA HIS A 305 10.61 -9.96 11.10
C HIS A 305 9.66 -9.41 12.17
N CYS A 306 8.41 -9.11 11.84
CA CYS A 306 7.43 -8.60 12.80
C CYS A 306 6.54 -9.70 13.40
N ASN A 307 6.70 -10.96 12.97
CA ASN A 307 5.93 -12.11 13.45
C ASN A 307 4.40 -11.88 13.43
N VAL A 308 3.88 -11.10 12.46
CA VAL A 308 2.45 -10.83 12.35
C VAL A 308 1.71 -12.12 12.00
N ARG A 309 0.71 -12.46 12.81
CA ARG A 309 -0.15 -13.63 12.65
C ARG A 309 -1.61 -13.19 12.53
N PRO A 310 -2.46 -13.97 11.84
CA PRO A 310 -3.90 -13.77 11.97
C PRO A 310 -4.31 -13.89 13.44
N LEU A 311 -5.18 -13.02 13.90
CA LEU A 311 -5.83 -13.19 15.19
C LEU A 311 -6.67 -14.48 15.13
N THR A 312 -6.41 -15.41 16.06
CA THR A 312 -7.20 -16.64 16.25
C THR A 312 -8.47 -16.33 17.02
#